data_246679be67d0c636573ede5ba1836dfa
#
_entry.id   246679be67d0c636573ede5ba1836dfa
#
_cell.length_a   1.000
_cell.length_b   1.000
_cell.length_c   1.000
_cell.angle_alpha   90.00
_cell.angle_beta   90.00
_cell.angle_gamma   90.00
#
_symmetry.space_group_name_H-M   'P 1'
#
loop_
_entity.id
_entity.type
_entity.pdbx_description
1 polymer ?
#
loop_
_entity_poly.entity_id
_entity_poly.type
_entity_poly.pdbx_seq_one_letter_code
_entity_poly.pdbx_strand_id
1 'polypeptide(L)'
;MLKRALIWLLFSSAAMAQTQYGTAPKPGSLPHPGVGCPWLTSGSAAHALGGEVSVTVKVTNTGEGSCSFSRQQSQPDSLEVLVSRATLAVCPADSTGLKGIGNEALTCRLKGSRNEAVEMISSRVRDLHFTVTLTARGRKTTTKPADPHDDALEQIAEQVAGNLY
;
A
#
# COMPACT_ATOMS: atom_id res chain seq x y z
N MET A 1 21.63 15.19 -75.84
CA MET A 1 21.86 15.40 -74.41
C MET A 1 20.57 15.78 -73.79
N LEU A 2 19.84 14.80 -73.22
CA LEU A 2 18.48 14.98 -72.70
C LEU A 2 18.53 15.30 -71.20
N LYS A 3 18.07 16.49 -70.79
CA LYS A 3 17.83 16.85 -69.36
C LYS A 3 16.48 16.29 -68.91
N ARG A 4 16.48 15.32 -67.99
CA ARG A 4 15.29 14.83 -67.32
C ARG A 4 15.05 15.67 -66.09
N ALA A 5 13.97 16.43 -66.06
CA ALA A 5 13.45 17.12 -64.89
C ALA A 5 12.64 16.15 -64.06
N LEU A 6 13.03 15.92 -62.79
CA LEU A 6 12.30 15.13 -61.84
C LEU A 6 11.41 16.06 -61.03
N ILE A 7 10.07 15.90 -61.21
CA ILE A 7 9.04 16.62 -60.46
C ILE A 7 8.78 15.83 -59.16
N TRP A 8 9.12 16.43 -58.02
CA TRP A 8 8.78 15.91 -56.70
C TRP A 8 7.36 16.40 -56.32
N LEU A 9 6.39 15.47 -56.28
CA LEU A 9 5.08 15.70 -55.74
C LEU A 9 5.13 15.57 -54.19
N LEU A 10 4.96 16.69 -53.53
CA LEU A 10 4.77 16.76 -52.08
C LEU A 10 3.34 16.34 -51.71
N PHE A 11 3.17 15.15 -51.16
CA PHE A 11 1.94 14.74 -50.50
C PHE A 11 1.89 15.32 -49.10
N SER A 12 1.08 16.37 -48.92
CA SER A 12 0.73 16.90 -47.61
C SER A 12 -0.34 16.00 -46.99
N SER A 13 0.04 15.16 -46.04
CA SER A 13 -0.91 14.40 -45.24
C SER A 13 -1.43 15.29 -44.08
N ALA A 14 -2.65 15.76 -44.20
CA ALA A 14 -3.36 16.41 -43.12
C ALA A 14 -3.76 15.39 -42.07
N ALA A 15 -3.07 15.39 -40.92
CA ALA A 15 -3.47 14.63 -39.74
C ALA A 15 -4.67 15.29 -39.08
N MET A 16 -5.85 14.69 -39.23
CA MET A 16 -7.03 15.07 -38.46
C MET A 16 -6.87 14.60 -37.01
N ALA A 17 -6.61 15.55 -36.12
CA ALA A 17 -6.66 15.32 -34.68
C ALA A 17 -8.12 15.06 -34.27
N GLN A 18 -8.48 13.82 -34.02
CA GLN A 18 -9.76 13.46 -33.40
C GLN A 18 -9.67 13.81 -31.92
N THR A 19 -10.28 14.91 -31.52
CA THR A 19 -10.57 15.24 -30.13
C THR A 19 -11.59 14.21 -29.60
N GLN A 20 -11.10 13.22 -28.85
CA GLN A 20 -11.96 12.36 -28.06
C GLN A 20 -12.56 13.21 -26.93
N TYR A 21 -13.82 13.59 -27.08
CA TYR A 21 -14.62 14.11 -25.98
C TYR A 21 -14.77 12.99 -24.96
N GLY A 22 -13.99 13.06 -23.90
CA GLY A 22 -14.18 12.23 -22.71
C GLY A 22 -15.58 12.47 -22.17
N THR A 23 -16.42 11.44 -22.21
CA THR A 23 -17.73 11.45 -21.56
C THR A 23 -17.52 11.75 -20.07
N ALA A 24 -18.09 12.89 -19.63
CA ALA A 24 -18.09 13.24 -18.21
C ALA A 24 -18.70 12.09 -17.39
N PRO A 25 -18.09 11.72 -16.24
CA PRO A 25 -18.63 10.66 -15.40
C PRO A 25 -20.03 11.05 -14.93
N LYS A 26 -20.98 10.14 -15.13
CA LYS A 26 -22.38 10.30 -14.75
C LYS A 26 -22.45 10.56 -13.25
N PRO A 27 -23.06 11.67 -12.77
CA PRO A 27 -23.21 11.92 -11.35
C PRO A 27 -24.13 10.85 -10.76
N GLY A 28 -23.62 10.04 -9.82
CA GLY A 28 -24.40 9.03 -9.11
C GLY A 28 -23.83 7.62 -9.08
N SER A 29 -22.72 7.32 -9.74
CA SER A 29 -22.00 6.08 -9.47
C SER A 29 -21.17 6.26 -8.21
N LEU A 30 -21.71 5.77 -7.08
CA LEU A 30 -20.87 5.48 -5.91
C LEU A 30 -19.64 4.71 -6.38
N PRO A 31 -18.44 5.04 -5.91
CA PRO A 31 -17.26 4.27 -6.25
C PRO A 31 -17.56 2.81 -5.92
N HIS A 32 -17.40 1.94 -6.91
CA HIS A 32 -17.55 0.51 -6.71
C HIS A 32 -16.59 0.10 -5.60
N PRO A 33 -17.05 -0.56 -4.53
CA PRO A 33 -16.14 -1.11 -3.54
C PRO A 33 -15.37 -2.24 -4.23
N GLY A 34 -14.12 -2.00 -4.63
CA GLY A 34 -13.42 -3.10 -5.25
C GLY A 34 -12.04 -2.93 -5.80
N VAL A 35 -11.36 -1.80 -5.68
CA VAL A 35 -10.01 -1.67 -6.26
C VAL A 35 -8.93 -1.17 -5.30
N GLY A 36 -9.25 -0.75 -4.10
CA GLY A 36 -8.27 -0.24 -3.15
C GLY A 36 -8.55 -0.62 -1.70
N CYS A 37 -7.50 -0.65 -0.90
CA CYS A 37 -7.64 -0.78 0.56
C CYS A 37 -8.24 0.52 1.10
N PRO A 38 -9.30 0.47 1.93
CA PRO A 38 -9.93 1.68 2.46
C PRO A 38 -9.05 2.40 3.49
N TRP A 39 -8.10 1.71 4.09
CA TRP A 39 -7.29 2.25 5.19
C TRP A 39 -5.89 2.68 4.75
N LEU A 40 -5.40 2.18 3.61
CA LEU A 40 -4.04 2.43 3.14
C LEU A 40 -3.98 2.50 1.63
N THR A 41 -3.34 3.53 1.08
CA THR A 41 -3.16 3.66 -0.37
C THR A 41 -2.05 2.72 -0.88
N SER A 42 -2.17 2.26 -2.13
CA SER A 42 -1.10 1.49 -2.77
C SER A 42 0.19 2.29 -2.90
N GLY A 43 0.11 3.63 -3.02
CA GLY A 43 1.27 4.50 -3.06
C GLY A 43 2.04 4.51 -1.75
N SER A 44 1.34 4.62 -0.60
CA SER A 44 1.98 4.55 0.72
C SER A 44 2.61 3.18 0.97
N ALA A 45 1.90 2.11 0.61
CA ALA A 45 2.44 0.75 0.71
C ALA A 45 3.67 0.53 -0.20
N ALA A 46 3.64 1.06 -1.43
CA ALA A 46 4.77 1.00 -2.36
C ALA A 46 5.99 1.75 -1.83
N HIS A 47 5.77 2.92 -1.20
CA HIS A 47 6.85 3.67 -0.56
C HIS A 47 7.49 2.87 0.59
N ALA A 48 6.68 2.31 1.49
CA ALA A 48 7.16 1.52 2.63
C ALA A 48 7.88 0.23 2.20
N LEU A 49 7.40 -0.43 1.14
CA LEU A 49 7.99 -1.66 0.61
C LEU A 49 9.13 -1.40 -0.40
N GLY A 50 9.35 -0.14 -0.79
CA GLY A 50 10.44 0.26 -1.69
C GLY A 50 10.24 -0.19 -3.14
N GLY A 51 9.01 -0.20 -3.66
CA GLY A 51 8.72 -0.54 -5.06
C GLY A 51 7.24 -0.80 -5.32
N GLU A 52 6.90 -1.10 -6.57
CA GLU A 52 5.52 -1.40 -6.97
C GLU A 52 4.94 -2.58 -6.21
N VAL A 53 3.65 -2.47 -5.86
CA VAL A 53 2.94 -3.47 -5.08
C VAL A 53 1.68 -3.97 -5.80
N SER A 54 1.39 -5.24 -5.61
CA SER A 54 0.05 -5.80 -5.83
C SER A 54 -0.75 -5.73 -4.54
N VAL A 55 -2.05 -5.49 -4.62
CA VAL A 55 -2.94 -5.43 -3.46
C VAL A 55 -4.02 -6.50 -3.55
N THR A 56 -4.26 -7.17 -2.42
CA THR A 56 -5.40 -8.05 -2.22
C THR A 56 -6.26 -7.49 -1.09
N VAL A 57 -7.54 -7.27 -1.34
CA VAL A 57 -8.47 -6.65 -0.40
C VAL A 57 -9.57 -7.64 -0.04
N LYS A 58 -9.79 -7.84 1.26
CA LYS A 58 -10.87 -8.66 1.83
C LYS A 58 -11.55 -7.85 2.93
N VAL A 59 -12.50 -6.99 2.56
CA VAL A 59 -13.18 -6.09 3.48
C VAL A 59 -14.68 -6.37 3.43
N THR A 60 -15.30 -6.43 4.61
CA THR A 60 -16.73 -6.61 4.78
C THR A 60 -17.47 -5.28 4.64
N ASN A 61 -18.78 -5.33 4.52
CA ASN A 61 -19.65 -4.15 4.53
C ASN A 61 -19.68 -3.43 5.89
N THR A 62 -19.19 -4.07 6.96
CA THR A 62 -19.03 -3.48 8.30
C THR A 62 -17.72 -2.71 8.48
N GLY A 63 -16.88 -2.68 7.45
CA GLY A 63 -15.59 -2.00 7.49
C GLY A 63 -14.50 -2.79 8.22
N GLU A 64 -14.68 -4.09 8.42
CA GLU A 64 -13.68 -5.01 8.98
C GLU A 64 -13.06 -5.85 7.87
N GLY A 65 -11.84 -6.32 8.05
CA GLY A 65 -11.18 -7.18 7.07
C GLY A 65 -9.69 -6.96 6.97
N SER A 66 -9.10 -7.36 5.84
CA SER A 66 -7.67 -7.23 5.60
C SER A 66 -7.32 -6.69 4.22
N CYS A 67 -6.19 -6.00 4.16
CA CYS A 67 -5.51 -5.61 2.93
C CYS A 67 -4.08 -6.16 2.98
N SER A 68 -3.70 -6.92 1.96
CA SER A 68 -2.33 -7.43 1.82
C SER A 68 -1.68 -6.80 0.60
N PHE A 69 -0.53 -6.18 0.80
CA PHE A 69 0.30 -5.58 -0.22
C PHE A 69 1.56 -6.43 -0.38
N SER A 70 1.88 -6.83 -1.59
CA SER A 70 3.07 -7.63 -1.89
C SER A 70 3.90 -6.95 -2.95
N ARG A 71 5.18 -6.77 -2.70
CA ARG A 71 6.13 -6.24 -3.68
C ARG A 71 6.32 -7.23 -4.82
N GLN A 72 6.33 -6.75 -6.05
CA GLN A 72 6.53 -7.58 -7.24
C GLN A 72 7.99 -7.98 -7.42
N GLN A 73 8.42 -9.01 -6.69
CA GLN A 73 9.79 -9.57 -6.76
C GLN A 73 9.77 -11.08 -6.50
N SER A 74 10.91 -11.76 -6.77
CA SER A 74 11.06 -13.21 -6.57
C SER A 74 10.96 -13.65 -5.09
N GLN A 75 11.26 -12.75 -4.15
CA GLN A 75 11.05 -12.94 -2.70
C GLN A 75 10.39 -11.66 -2.17
N PRO A 76 9.07 -11.57 -2.24
CA PRO A 76 8.40 -10.33 -1.95
C PRO A 76 8.37 -10.01 -0.44
N ASP A 77 8.81 -8.80 -0.11
CA ASP A 77 8.39 -8.17 1.12
C ASP A 77 6.88 -7.94 1.06
N SER A 78 6.22 -8.02 2.19
CA SER A 78 4.76 -7.84 2.28
C SER A 78 4.38 -6.97 3.46
N LEU A 79 3.29 -6.23 3.26
CA LEU A 79 2.65 -5.42 4.28
C LEU A 79 1.19 -5.87 4.39
N GLU A 80 0.75 -6.17 5.59
CA GLU A 80 -0.64 -6.54 5.86
C GLU A 80 -1.26 -5.56 6.84
N VAL A 81 -2.47 -5.10 6.51
CA VAL A 81 -3.33 -4.32 7.42
C VAL A 81 -4.55 -5.17 7.72
N LEU A 82 -4.82 -5.43 9.00
CA LEU A 82 -6.00 -6.14 9.47
C LEU A 82 -6.78 -5.22 10.42
N VAL A 83 -8.10 -5.11 10.21
CA VAL A 83 -9.01 -4.31 11.03
C VAL A 83 -10.18 -5.17 11.49
N SER A 84 -10.48 -5.13 12.79
CA SER A 84 -11.58 -5.90 13.38
C SER A 84 -12.11 -5.25 14.67
N ARG A 85 -13.39 -5.50 14.99
CA ARG A 85 -13.94 -5.21 16.32
C ARG A 85 -13.53 -6.22 17.36
N ALA A 86 -13.22 -7.45 16.96
CA ALA A 86 -12.65 -8.42 17.86
C ALA A 86 -11.21 -8.04 18.22
N THR A 87 -10.82 -8.35 19.47
CA THR A 87 -9.42 -8.15 19.88
C THR A 87 -8.51 -8.96 18.98
N LEU A 88 -7.59 -8.28 18.31
CA LEU A 88 -6.57 -8.90 17.47
C LEU A 88 -5.40 -9.42 18.31
N ALA A 89 -4.53 -10.20 17.68
CA ALA A 89 -3.30 -10.64 18.30
C ALA A 89 -2.50 -9.42 18.78
N VAL A 90 -2.13 -9.42 20.03
CA VAL A 90 -1.38 -8.33 20.67
C VAL A 90 0.09 -8.68 20.66
N CYS A 91 0.93 -7.67 20.56
CA CYS A 91 2.36 -7.81 20.75
C CYS A 91 2.70 -8.50 22.08
N PRO A 92 3.80 -9.28 22.17
CA PRO A 92 4.31 -9.86 23.42
C PRO A 92 4.56 -8.80 24.51
N ALA A 93 4.75 -9.26 25.74
CA ALA A 93 4.91 -8.38 26.90
C ALA A 93 6.18 -7.48 26.88
N ASP A 94 7.14 -7.79 26.02
CA ASP A 94 8.36 -7.00 25.77
C ASP A 94 8.23 -5.96 24.66
N SER A 95 7.00 -5.65 24.26
CA SER A 95 6.69 -4.65 23.21
C SER A 95 6.94 -3.23 23.70
N THR A 96 7.18 -2.33 22.72
CA THR A 96 7.38 -0.91 22.98
C THR A 96 6.09 -0.15 22.71
N GLY A 97 5.69 0.72 23.66
CA GLY A 97 4.54 1.61 23.47
C GLY A 97 4.85 2.75 22.50
N LEU A 98 3.95 2.99 21.56
CA LEU A 98 4.00 4.11 20.61
C LEU A 98 2.97 5.18 21.01
N LYS A 99 3.32 6.45 20.75
CA LYS A 99 2.45 7.60 21.01
C LYS A 99 1.93 8.16 19.68
N GLY A 100 0.70 8.65 19.69
CA GLY A 100 0.12 9.32 18.52
C GLY A 100 -0.58 8.39 17.53
N ILE A 101 -0.56 7.09 17.74
CA ILE A 101 -1.20 6.10 16.86
C ILE A 101 -2.41 5.52 17.58
N GLY A 102 -3.60 6.04 17.28
CA GLY A 102 -4.83 5.61 17.96
C GLY A 102 -4.85 5.87 19.46
N ASN A 103 -5.60 5.05 20.21
CA ASN A 103 -5.73 5.19 21.65
C ASN A 103 -4.62 4.47 22.43
N GLU A 104 -4.21 3.32 21.91
CA GLU A 104 -3.16 2.47 22.49
C GLU A 104 -2.41 1.82 21.33
N ALA A 105 -1.11 2.01 21.24
CA ALA A 105 -0.30 1.37 20.20
C ALA A 105 0.93 0.71 20.77
N LEU A 106 1.21 -0.48 20.28
CA LEU A 106 2.37 -1.29 20.64
C LEU A 106 3.09 -1.70 19.36
N THR A 107 4.41 -1.61 19.36
CA THR A 107 5.25 -2.20 18.32
C THR A 107 6.04 -3.38 18.86
N CYS A 108 6.22 -4.40 18.02
CA CYS A 108 6.96 -5.60 18.38
C CYS A 108 7.58 -6.29 17.16
N ARG A 109 8.61 -7.08 17.44
CA ARG A 109 9.21 -8.00 16.47
C ARG A 109 8.74 -9.42 16.75
N LEU A 110 8.25 -10.07 15.71
CA LEU A 110 7.79 -11.45 15.78
C LEU A 110 8.83 -12.38 15.16
N LYS A 111 8.84 -13.62 15.63
CA LYS A 111 9.66 -14.66 14.99
C LYS A 111 9.04 -15.02 13.65
N GLY A 112 9.70 -14.62 12.58
CA GLY A 112 9.40 -15.09 11.23
C GLY A 112 9.95 -16.49 10.97
N SER A 113 9.68 -17.03 9.78
CA SER A 113 10.35 -18.22 9.28
C SER A 113 11.82 -17.92 8.96
N ARG A 114 12.60 -18.93 8.53
CA ARG A 114 14.02 -18.75 8.21
C ARG A 114 14.24 -17.56 7.27
N ASN A 115 15.04 -16.59 7.69
CA ASN A 115 15.40 -15.37 6.98
C ASN A 115 14.24 -14.36 6.77
N GLU A 116 13.21 -14.40 7.59
CA GLU A 116 12.15 -13.39 7.63
C GLU A 116 12.28 -12.53 8.90
N ALA A 117 12.26 -11.21 8.72
CA ALA A 117 12.03 -10.27 9.81
C ALA A 117 10.56 -9.87 9.74
N VAL A 118 9.85 -10.02 10.85
CA VAL A 118 8.44 -9.63 10.96
C VAL A 118 8.31 -8.58 12.04
N GLU A 119 7.83 -7.41 11.65
CA GLU A 119 7.53 -6.30 12.56
C GLU A 119 6.04 -6.03 12.53
N MET A 120 5.47 -5.76 13.68
CA MET A 120 4.03 -5.51 13.84
C MET A 120 3.78 -4.30 14.72
N ILE A 121 2.82 -3.48 14.29
CA ILE A 121 2.18 -2.50 15.15
C ILE A 121 0.75 -2.97 15.37
N SER A 122 0.33 -3.02 16.64
CA SER A 122 -1.04 -3.28 17.06
C SER A 122 -1.58 -2.04 17.75
N SER A 123 -2.78 -1.59 17.36
CA SER A 123 -3.39 -0.41 17.95
C SER A 123 -4.91 -0.50 17.97
N ARG A 124 -5.56 0.44 18.68
CA ARG A 124 -6.98 0.58 18.78
C ARG A 124 -7.41 2.01 18.48
N VAL A 125 -8.45 2.13 17.65
CA VAL A 125 -9.15 3.39 17.38
C VAL A 125 -10.63 3.19 17.68
N ARG A 126 -11.12 3.85 18.71
CA ARG A 126 -12.52 3.67 19.20
C ARG A 126 -12.80 2.20 19.55
N ASP A 127 -13.72 1.56 18.82
CA ASP A 127 -14.13 0.17 18.96
C ASP A 127 -13.45 -0.78 17.95
N LEU A 128 -12.56 -0.25 17.13
CA LEU A 128 -11.82 -1.01 16.14
C LEU A 128 -10.39 -1.26 16.61
N HIS A 129 -9.97 -2.51 16.52
CA HIS A 129 -8.56 -2.91 16.63
C HIS A 129 -7.96 -3.04 15.25
N PHE A 130 -6.70 -2.66 15.09
CA PHE A 130 -5.99 -2.91 13.86
C PHE A 130 -4.56 -3.37 14.12
N THR A 131 -4.04 -4.13 13.17
CA THR A 131 -2.62 -4.47 13.10
C THR A 131 -2.05 -4.09 11.75
N VAL A 132 -0.82 -3.61 11.77
CA VAL A 132 0.00 -3.42 10.57
C VAL A 132 1.21 -4.33 10.71
N THR A 133 1.36 -5.28 9.81
CA THR A 133 2.44 -6.27 9.85
C THR A 133 3.31 -6.14 8.62
N LEU A 134 4.59 -5.87 8.81
CA LEU A 134 5.61 -5.86 7.76
C LEU A 134 6.43 -7.14 7.84
N THR A 135 6.47 -7.88 6.73
CA THR A 135 7.33 -9.06 6.57
C THR A 135 8.40 -8.75 5.53
N ALA A 136 9.66 -8.70 5.97
CA ALA A 136 10.81 -8.49 5.10
C ALA A 136 11.62 -9.78 4.96
N ARG A 137 11.90 -10.20 3.72
CA ARG A 137 12.64 -11.41 3.42
C ARG A 137 14.08 -11.09 3.03
N GLY A 138 15.00 -11.94 3.48
CA GLY A 138 16.43 -11.83 3.16
C GLY A 138 17.18 -10.75 3.94
N ARG A 139 16.54 -10.03 4.85
CA ARG A 139 17.22 -9.14 5.79
C ARG A 139 17.72 -9.90 6.99
N LYS A 140 19.01 -9.79 7.23
CA LYS A 140 19.57 -10.12 8.56
C LYS A 140 19.03 -9.06 9.53
N THR A 141 18.30 -9.49 10.53
CA THR A 141 17.94 -8.64 11.67
C THR A 141 19.23 -8.09 12.29
N THR A 142 19.63 -6.91 11.87
CA THR A 142 20.68 -6.17 12.55
C THR A 142 20.02 -5.54 13.77
N THR A 143 20.52 -5.85 14.93
CA THR A 143 20.12 -5.30 16.25
C THR A 143 20.49 -3.81 16.38
N LYS A 144 20.41 -3.02 15.31
CA LYS A 144 20.74 -1.60 15.34
C LYS A 144 19.45 -0.80 15.55
N PRO A 145 19.37 0.02 16.62
CA PRO A 145 18.23 0.91 16.82
C PRO A 145 18.18 1.94 15.68
N ALA A 146 16.97 2.27 15.24
CA ALA A 146 16.65 3.17 14.12
C ALA A 146 17.01 2.59 12.73
N ASP A 147 16.26 1.58 12.31
CA ASP A 147 16.16 1.23 10.89
C ASP A 147 15.14 2.20 10.25
N PRO A 148 15.41 2.82 9.09
CA PRO A 148 14.44 3.69 8.40
C PRO A 148 13.09 3.00 8.08
N HIS A 149 12.98 1.70 8.32
CA HIS A 149 11.70 0.97 8.21
C HIS A 149 10.83 1.05 9.46
N ASP A 150 11.41 1.26 10.65
CA ASP A 150 10.64 1.49 11.87
C ASP A 150 9.78 2.76 11.68
N ASP A 151 10.39 3.83 11.15
CA ASP A 151 9.67 5.06 10.83
C ASP A 151 8.60 4.86 9.75
N ALA A 152 8.87 4.01 8.73
CA ALA A 152 7.91 3.75 7.66
C ALA A 152 6.69 2.95 8.17
N LEU A 153 6.90 1.97 9.05
CA LEU A 153 5.80 1.19 9.64
C LEU A 153 4.93 2.05 10.56
N GLU A 154 5.55 2.96 11.33
CA GLU A 154 4.83 3.92 12.17
C GLU A 154 3.97 4.88 11.32
N GLN A 155 4.52 5.45 10.24
CA GLN A 155 3.78 6.31 9.31
C GLN A 155 2.58 5.58 8.67
N ILE A 156 2.74 4.32 8.32
CA ILE A 156 1.64 3.48 7.83
C ILE A 156 0.57 3.31 8.91
N ALA A 157 0.96 3.01 10.14
CA ALA A 157 0.04 2.82 11.24
C ALA A 157 -0.71 4.12 11.59
N GLU A 158 -0.04 5.27 11.54
CA GLU A 158 -0.67 6.59 11.68
C GLU A 158 -1.71 6.85 10.59
N GLN A 159 -1.37 6.53 9.32
CA GLN A 159 -2.31 6.68 8.21
C GLN A 159 -3.53 5.77 8.39
N VAL A 160 -3.33 4.51 8.77
CA VAL A 160 -4.42 3.56 9.04
C VAL A 160 -5.30 4.09 10.18
N ALA A 161 -4.70 4.52 11.29
CA ALA A 161 -5.43 5.11 12.41
C ALA A 161 -6.25 6.33 11.97
N GLY A 162 -5.66 7.24 11.20
CA GLY A 162 -6.34 8.43 10.67
C GLY A 162 -7.54 8.12 9.78
N ASN A 163 -7.50 7.02 9.03
CA ASN A 163 -8.60 6.57 8.16
C ASN A 163 -9.68 5.77 8.90
N LEU A 164 -9.45 5.42 10.17
CA LEU A 164 -10.42 4.75 11.05
C LEU A 164 -11.18 5.71 11.97
N TYR A 165 -10.74 7.00 12.08
CA TYR A 165 -11.43 8.04 12.84
C TYR A 165 -12.65 8.57 12.07
#